data_e3fcf25de504365b3ab0fe19b939501b
#
_entry.id   e3fcf25de504365b3ab0fe19b939501b
#
_cell.length_a   1.000
_cell.length_b   1.000
_cell.length_c   1.000
_cell.angle_alpha   90.00
_cell.angle_beta   90.00
_cell.angle_gamma   90.00
#
_symmetry.space_group_name_H-M   'P 1'
#
loop_
_entity.id
_entity.type
_entity.pdbx_description
1 polymer ?
#
loop_
_entity_poly.entity_id
_entity_poly.type
_entity_poly.pdbx_seq_one_letter_code
_entity_poly.pdbx_strand_id
1 'polypeptide(L)'
;MKFSSIAVAVLLLGAGAAYADDDMDRAISSVCDYTKANDRSALRRKLEESHLELRHVYDDIRCGKSSLLRTAAEAGAVDTATLILTKVGKHALSDAEADGQSTLQWTQKRFDGADAAGKAKLKPVLDLMLSKN
;
A
#
# COMPACT_ATOMS: atom_id res chain seq x y z
N MET A 1 -62.73 -11.69 8.17
CA MET A 1 -61.71 -10.78 7.64
C MET A 1 -60.47 -10.92 8.50
N LYS A 2 -59.48 -11.51 7.94
CA LYS A 2 -58.20 -11.74 8.66
C LYS A 2 -57.12 -10.97 7.93
N PHE A 3 -56.60 -9.97 8.59
CA PHE A 3 -55.45 -9.27 8.11
C PHE A 3 -54.23 -10.03 8.57
N SER A 4 -53.53 -10.65 7.67
CA SER A 4 -52.25 -11.26 7.92
C SER A 4 -51.25 -10.13 8.11
N SER A 5 -50.81 -9.98 9.30
CA SER A 5 -49.63 -9.14 9.60
C SER A 5 -48.41 -9.77 8.94
N ILE A 6 -48.02 -9.21 7.84
CA ILE A 6 -46.74 -9.53 7.24
C ILE A 6 -45.68 -8.86 8.14
N ALA A 7 -45.02 -9.67 8.92
CA ALA A 7 -43.85 -9.24 9.62
C ALA A 7 -42.76 -8.93 8.57
N VAL A 8 -42.52 -7.66 8.36
CA VAL A 8 -41.36 -7.20 7.61
C VAL A 8 -40.13 -7.52 8.46
N ALA A 9 -39.50 -8.62 8.17
CA ALA A 9 -38.19 -8.88 8.67
C ALA A 9 -37.26 -7.87 8.02
N VAL A 10 -36.92 -6.83 8.76
CA VAL A 10 -35.94 -5.84 8.34
C VAL A 10 -34.59 -6.53 8.31
N LEU A 11 -34.08 -6.69 7.13
CA LEU A 11 -32.71 -7.12 6.86
C LEU A 11 -31.72 -6.07 7.39
N LEU A 12 -31.28 -6.27 8.61
CA LEU A 12 -30.20 -5.47 9.22
C LEU A 12 -28.81 -6.04 8.91
N LEU A 13 -28.70 -6.95 7.97
CA LEU A 13 -27.45 -7.66 7.64
C LEU A 13 -26.52 -6.90 6.71
N GLY A 14 -26.95 -5.79 6.11
CA GLY A 14 -26.13 -5.04 5.15
C GLY A 14 -25.26 -3.94 5.77
N ALA A 15 -25.62 -3.41 6.92
CA ALA A 15 -24.96 -2.24 7.50
C ALA A 15 -23.57 -2.54 8.09
N GLY A 16 -23.37 -3.75 8.63
CA GLY A 16 -22.09 -4.14 9.23
C GLY A 16 -20.95 -4.36 8.23
N ALA A 17 -21.26 -4.91 7.05
CA ALA A 17 -20.28 -5.13 5.99
C ALA A 17 -19.81 -3.81 5.36
N ALA A 18 -20.72 -2.83 5.16
CA ALA A 18 -20.37 -1.52 4.62
C ALA A 18 -19.44 -0.73 5.54
N TYR A 19 -19.63 -0.83 6.86
CA TYR A 19 -18.73 -0.20 7.84
C TYR A 19 -17.34 -0.81 7.84
N ALA A 20 -17.23 -2.13 7.72
CA ALA A 20 -15.94 -2.83 7.69
C ALA A 20 -15.13 -2.46 6.44
N ASP A 21 -15.79 -2.33 5.27
CA ASP A 21 -15.14 -1.93 4.02
C ASP A 21 -14.68 -0.46 4.09
N ASP A 22 -15.50 0.44 4.62
CA ASP A 22 -15.12 1.85 4.80
C ASP A 22 -13.94 2.01 5.75
N ASP A 23 -13.90 1.26 6.83
CA ASP A 23 -12.79 1.30 7.78
C ASP A 23 -11.51 0.75 7.16
N MET A 24 -11.59 -0.30 6.36
CA MET A 24 -10.45 -0.85 5.64
C MET A 24 -9.95 0.13 4.59
N ASP A 25 -10.82 0.76 3.82
CA ASP A 25 -10.45 1.76 2.83
C ASP A 25 -9.76 2.97 3.47
N ARG A 26 -10.23 3.41 4.62
CA ARG A 26 -9.58 4.48 5.39
C ARG A 26 -8.21 4.06 5.91
N ALA A 27 -8.09 2.83 6.38
CA ALA A 27 -6.82 2.29 6.84
C ALA A 27 -5.79 2.23 5.70
N ILE A 28 -6.19 1.74 4.52
CA ILE A 28 -5.34 1.70 3.33
C ILE A 28 -4.96 3.10 2.89
N SER A 29 -5.90 4.04 2.87
CA SER A 29 -5.63 5.44 2.53
C SER A 29 -4.59 6.05 3.48
N SER A 30 -4.70 5.80 4.78
CA SER A 30 -3.72 6.26 5.77
C SER A 30 -2.35 5.61 5.57
N VAL A 31 -2.32 4.32 5.28
CA VAL A 31 -1.07 3.59 4.97
C VAL A 31 -0.37 4.21 3.76
N CYS A 32 -1.12 4.54 2.71
CA CYS A 32 -0.59 5.23 1.53
C CYS A 32 -0.04 6.62 1.89
N ASP A 33 -0.77 7.41 2.67
CA ASP A 33 -0.37 8.76 3.06
C ASP A 33 0.89 8.75 3.92
N TYR A 34 1.00 7.88 4.90
CA TYR A 34 2.19 7.75 5.74
C TYR A 34 3.39 7.25 4.95
N THR A 35 3.16 6.40 3.96
CA THR A 35 4.22 5.94 3.05
C THR A 35 4.79 7.10 2.24
N LYS A 36 3.94 7.93 1.65
CA LYS A 36 4.35 9.13 0.90
C LYS A 36 5.04 10.16 1.78
N ALA A 37 4.58 10.31 3.01
CA ALA A 37 5.15 11.25 3.97
C ALA A 37 6.49 10.78 4.57
N ASN A 38 6.94 9.58 4.24
CA ASN A 38 8.12 8.95 4.84
C ASN A 38 8.03 8.82 6.36
N ASP A 39 6.81 8.68 6.89
CA ASP A 39 6.55 8.56 8.32
C ASP A 39 6.48 7.10 8.74
N ARG A 40 7.66 6.54 8.97
CA ARG A 40 7.83 5.13 9.35
C ARG A 40 7.07 4.76 10.61
N SER A 41 7.11 5.61 11.62
CA SER A 41 6.47 5.35 12.91
C SER A 41 4.94 5.34 12.79
N ALA A 42 4.38 6.31 12.09
CA ALA A 42 2.95 6.36 11.83
C ALA A 42 2.48 5.19 10.95
N LEU A 43 3.26 4.83 9.93
CA LEU A 43 2.97 3.67 9.09
C LEU A 43 2.93 2.38 9.91
N ARG A 44 3.95 2.14 10.74
CA ARG A 44 4.01 0.97 11.60
C ARG A 44 2.80 0.90 12.53
N ARG A 45 2.51 2.00 13.21
CA ARG A 45 1.39 2.08 14.14
C ARG A 45 0.05 1.82 13.44
N LYS A 46 -0.13 2.38 12.24
CA LYS A 46 -1.36 2.18 11.48
C LYS A 46 -1.55 0.72 11.06
N LEU A 47 -0.48 0.07 10.62
CA LEU A 47 -0.52 -1.36 10.30
C LEU A 47 -0.90 -2.20 11.52
N GLU A 48 -0.35 -1.89 12.68
CA GLU A 48 -0.67 -2.59 13.93
C GLU A 48 -2.11 -2.36 14.36
N GLU A 49 -2.58 -1.11 14.38
CA GLU A 49 -3.95 -0.75 14.74
C GLU A 49 -4.99 -1.39 13.84
N SER A 50 -4.67 -1.53 12.55
CA SER A 50 -5.57 -2.09 11.54
C SER A 50 -5.43 -3.60 11.38
N HIS A 51 -4.56 -4.23 12.15
CA HIS A 51 -4.23 -5.66 12.06
C HIS A 51 -3.81 -6.09 10.65
N LEU A 52 -3.09 -5.21 9.94
CA LEU A 52 -2.61 -5.46 8.59
C LEU A 52 -1.19 -6.02 8.63
N GLU A 53 -1.05 -7.30 8.29
CA GLU A 53 0.25 -7.91 8.05
C GLU A 53 0.65 -7.71 6.59
N LEU A 54 1.57 -6.78 6.33
CA LEU A 54 1.98 -6.41 4.97
C LEU A 54 2.40 -7.61 4.14
N ARG A 55 3.05 -8.60 4.73
CA ARG A 55 3.46 -9.81 4.02
C ARG A 55 2.29 -10.49 3.30
N HIS A 56 1.11 -10.47 3.91
CA HIS A 56 -0.07 -11.16 3.39
C HIS A 56 -0.95 -10.28 2.51
N VAL A 57 -0.92 -8.97 2.71
CA VAL A 57 -1.85 -8.05 2.04
C VAL A 57 -1.18 -7.10 1.05
N TYR A 58 0.13 -7.21 0.89
CA TYR A 58 0.92 -6.28 0.06
C TYR A 58 0.38 -6.16 -1.37
N ASP A 59 0.09 -7.28 -2.00
CA ASP A 59 -0.39 -7.31 -3.38
C ASP A 59 -1.80 -6.72 -3.53
N ASP A 60 -2.57 -6.69 -2.45
CA ASP A 60 -3.93 -6.15 -2.43
C ASP A 60 -3.97 -4.64 -2.14
N ILE A 61 -2.87 -4.09 -1.61
CA ILE A 61 -2.80 -2.66 -1.30
C ILE A 61 -2.36 -1.89 -2.54
N ARG A 62 -3.20 -0.93 -2.95
CA ARG A 62 -2.90 0.00 -4.03
C ARG A 62 -3.05 1.43 -3.55
N CYS A 63 -2.05 2.25 -3.87
CA CYS A 63 -2.08 3.70 -3.67
C CYS A 63 -2.34 4.32 -5.04
N GLY A 64 -3.62 4.51 -5.39
CA GLY A 64 -3.99 4.76 -6.76
C GLY A 64 -3.70 3.52 -7.62
N LYS A 65 -2.84 3.65 -8.61
CA LYS A 65 -2.42 2.53 -9.49
C LYS A 65 -1.11 1.87 -9.05
N SER A 66 -0.44 2.42 -8.04
CA SER A 66 0.89 1.99 -7.63
C SER A 66 0.85 1.05 -6.44
N SER A 67 1.76 0.10 -6.40
CA SER A 67 2.04 -0.67 -5.20
C SER A 67 2.63 0.23 -4.11
N LEU A 68 2.62 -0.27 -2.89
CA LEU A 68 3.10 0.50 -1.75
C LEU A 68 4.58 0.86 -1.87
N LEU A 69 5.41 -0.07 -2.33
CA LEU A 69 6.84 0.18 -2.52
C LEU A 69 7.11 1.19 -3.65
N ARG A 70 6.37 1.12 -4.75
CA ARG A 70 6.46 2.12 -5.83
C ARG A 70 6.03 3.50 -5.35
N THR A 71 5.01 3.57 -4.50
CA THR A 71 4.56 4.81 -3.87
C THR A 71 5.68 5.43 -3.03
N ALA A 72 6.37 4.63 -2.24
CA ALA A 72 7.54 5.09 -1.47
C ALA A 72 8.66 5.59 -2.39
N ALA A 73 8.94 4.87 -3.47
CA ALA A 73 9.96 5.25 -4.44
C ALA A 73 9.64 6.60 -5.11
N GLU A 74 8.42 6.79 -5.58
CA GLU A 74 7.99 8.06 -6.18
C GLU A 74 8.13 9.25 -5.22
N ALA A 75 7.88 9.03 -3.95
CA ALA A 75 8.00 10.05 -2.91
C ALA A 75 9.45 10.25 -2.43
N GLY A 76 10.39 9.40 -2.83
CA GLY A 76 11.74 9.40 -2.28
C GLY A 76 11.78 8.99 -0.79
N ALA A 77 10.80 8.21 -0.36
CA ALA A 77 10.54 7.88 1.04
C ALA A 77 11.34 6.64 1.48
N VAL A 78 12.62 6.85 1.80
CA VAL A 78 13.55 5.76 2.11
C VAL A 78 13.22 5.03 3.41
N ASP A 79 12.71 5.73 4.43
CA ASP A 79 12.42 5.13 5.73
C ASP A 79 11.21 4.21 5.67
N THR A 80 10.15 4.63 4.99
CA THR A 80 8.98 3.78 4.77
C THR A 80 9.26 2.66 3.78
N ALA A 81 10.06 2.90 2.75
CA ALA A 81 10.53 1.85 1.86
C ALA A 81 11.31 0.76 2.62
N THR A 82 12.17 1.15 3.56
CA THR A 82 12.89 0.21 4.43
C THR A 82 11.93 -0.64 5.25
N LEU A 83 10.91 -0.02 5.85
CA LEU A 83 9.92 -0.75 6.63
C LEU A 83 9.14 -1.75 5.77
N ILE A 84 8.72 -1.32 4.59
CA ILE A 84 7.98 -2.17 3.65
C ILE A 84 8.82 -3.38 3.24
N LEU A 85 10.06 -3.17 2.84
CA LEU A 85 10.98 -4.25 2.47
C LEU A 85 11.28 -5.20 3.62
N THR A 86 11.43 -4.68 4.83
CA THR A 86 11.64 -5.50 6.02
C THR A 86 10.46 -6.42 6.30
N LYS A 87 9.24 -5.92 6.12
CA LYS A 87 8.02 -6.69 6.41
C LYS A 87 7.61 -7.63 5.28
N VAL A 88 7.78 -7.22 4.03
CA VAL A 88 7.32 -7.98 2.85
C VAL A 88 8.40 -8.90 2.31
N GLY A 89 9.64 -8.43 2.25
CA GLY A 89 10.77 -9.19 1.73
C GLY A 89 11.06 -8.92 0.25
N LYS A 90 11.96 -9.73 -0.31
CA LYS A 90 12.49 -9.54 -1.67
C LYS A 90 11.44 -9.60 -2.78
N HIS A 91 10.34 -10.33 -2.58
CA HIS A 91 9.34 -10.45 -3.63
C HIS A 91 8.68 -9.11 -3.98
N ALA A 92 8.63 -8.16 -3.04
CA ALA A 92 8.18 -6.80 -3.35
C ALA A 92 9.07 -6.09 -4.36
N LEU A 93 10.35 -6.48 -4.45
CA LEU A 93 11.31 -5.93 -5.41
C LEU A 93 11.29 -6.65 -6.75
N SER A 94 11.26 -7.98 -6.72
CA SER A 94 11.62 -8.83 -7.85
C SER A 94 10.42 -9.43 -8.58
N ASP A 95 9.25 -9.53 -7.95
CA ASP A 95 8.07 -10.05 -8.59
C ASP A 95 7.49 -9.04 -9.57
N ALA A 96 7.09 -9.54 -10.76
CA ALA A 96 6.47 -8.68 -11.76
C ALA A 96 5.07 -8.25 -11.29
N GLU A 97 4.80 -6.95 -11.40
CA GLU A 97 3.48 -6.39 -11.15
C GLU A 97 2.60 -6.46 -12.42
N ALA A 98 1.41 -5.86 -12.37
CA ALA A 98 0.44 -5.93 -13.47
C ALA A 98 0.98 -5.38 -14.81
N ASP A 99 1.96 -4.46 -14.77
CA ASP A 99 2.61 -3.91 -15.96
C ASP A 99 3.75 -4.78 -16.52
N GLY A 100 3.99 -5.95 -15.94
CA GLY A 100 5.05 -6.87 -16.34
C GLY A 100 6.45 -6.50 -15.84
N GLN A 101 6.59 -5.42 -15.07
CA GLN A 101 7.86 -4.98 -14.49
C GLN A 101 7.87 -5.25 -12.99
N SER A 102 9.04 -5.63 -12.47
CA SER A 102 9.27 -5.60 -11.01
C SER A 102 9.42 -4.16 -10.54
N THR A 103 9.23 -3.94 -9.25
CA THR A 103 9.44 -2.60 -8.68
C THR A 103 10.87 -2.12 -8.87
N LEU A 104 11.86 -3.02 -8.77
CA LEU A 104 13.26 -2.65 -9.00
C LEU A 104 13.49 -2.18 -10.45
N GLN A 105 12.98 -2.93 -11.44
CA GLN A 105 13.07 -2.54 -12.86
C GLN A 105 12.37 -1.22 -13.13
N TRP A 106 11.18 -1.04 -12.60
CA TRP A 106 10.39 0.17 -12.74
C TRP A 106 11.10 1.39 -12.11
N THR A 107 11.68 1.24 -10.94
CA THR A 107 12.42 2.32 -10.26
C THR A 107 13.69 2.68 -11.03
N GLN A 108 14.44 1.69 -11.50
CA GLN A 108 15.64 1.89 -12.31
C GLN A 108 15.32 2.66 -13.59
N LYS A 109 14.26 2.27 -14.28
CA LYS A 109 13.82 2.92 -15.52
C LYS A 109 13.40 4.37 -15.29
N ARG A 110 12.69 4.64 -14.19
CA ARG A 110 12.34 6.01 -13.79
C ARG A 110 13.56 6.85 -13.46
N PHE A 111 14.51 6.27 -12.76
CA PHE A 111 15.77 6.94 -12.43
C PHE A 111 16.52 7.31 -13.71
N ASP A 112 16.67 6.38 -14.63
CA ASP A 112 17.40 6.60 -15.87
C ASP A 112 16.77 7.69 -16.76
N GLY A 113 15.44 7.80 -16.74
CA GLY A 113 14.70 8.80 -17.50
C GLY A 113 14.44 10.13 -16.78
N ALA A 114 14.84 10.24 -15.52
CA ALA A 114 14.58 11.44 -14.72
C ALA A 114 15.61 12.54 -14.97
N ASP A 115 15.21 13.79 -14.70
CA ASP A 115 16.14 14.92 -14.62
C ASP A 115 16.99 14.86 -13.33
N ALA A 116 17.89 15.83 -13.15
CA ALA A 116 18.79 15.85 -11.99
C ALA A 116 18.03 15.84 -10.65
N ALA A 117 16.94 16.61 -10.53
CA ALA A 117 16.13 16.66 -9.33
C ALA A 117 15.39 15.33 -9.08
N GLY A 118 14.84 14.74 -10.13
CA GLY A 118 14.18 13.42 -10.06
C GLY A 118 15.13 12.30 -9.69
N LYS A 119 16.34 12.30 -10.24
CA LYS A 119 17.39 11.35 -9.88
C LYS A 119 17.80 11.48 -8.41
N ALA A 120 17.99 12.70 -7.93
CA ALA A 120 18.33 12.94 -6.54
C ALA A 120 17.25 12.44 -5.58
N LYS A 121 16.00 12.56 -5.95
CA LYS A 121 14.85 12.07 -5.16
C LYS A 121 14.77 10.55 -5.15
N LEU A 122 14.96 9.89 -6.28
CA LEU A 122 14.86 8.44 -6.43
C LEU A 122 16.08 7.68 -5.91
N LYS A 123 17.27 8.30 -5.93
CA LYS A 123 18.53 7.63 -5.64
C LYS A 123 18.54 6.90 -4.30
N PRO A 124 18.14 7.50 -3.16
CA PRO A 124 18.20 6.80 -1.87
C PRO A 124 17.35 5.52 -1.85
N VAL A 125 16.17 5.55 -2.46
CA VAL A 125 15.30 4.37 -2.51
C VAL A 125 15.84 3.34 -3.50
N LEU A 126 16.34 3.76 -4.64
CA LEU A 126 16.96 2.84 -5.60
C LEU A 126 18.19 2.16 -4.99
N ASP A 127 19.07 2.89 -4.33
CA ASP A 127 20.25 2.34 -3.65
C ASP A 127 19.84 1.33 -2.57
N LEU A 128 18.79 1.63 -1.82
CA LEU A 128 18.20 0.70 -0.84
C LEU A 128 17.73 -0.59 -1.51
N MET A 129 16.99 -0.48 -2.60
CA MET A 129 16.47 -1.64 -3.34
C MET A 129 17.61 -2.51 -3.88
N LEU A 130 18.64 -1.89 -4.45
CA LEU A 130 19.81 -2.60 -4.97
C LEU A 130 20.58 -3.32 -3.85
N SER A 131 20.62 -2.75 -2.65
CA SER A 131 21.28 -3.37 -1.50
C SER A 131 20.50 -4.57 -0.95
N LYS A 132 19.20 -4.67 -1.23
CA LYS A 132 18.32 -5.73 -0.74
C LYS A 132 18.02 -6.81 -1.78
N ASN A 133 18.41 -6.60 -3.00
CA ASN A 133 18.17 -7.53 -4.09
C ASN A 133 19.06 -8.77 -4.04
#